data_a719225cd469aa5276df58cbe6a25529
#
_entry.id   a719225cd469aa5276df58cbe6a25529
#
_cell.length_a   1.000
_cell.length_b   1.000
_cell.length_c   1.000
_cell.angle_alpha   90.00
_cell.angle_beta   90.00
_cell.angle_gamma   90.00
#
_symmetry.space_group_name_H-M   'P 1'
#
loop_
_entity.id
_entity.type
_entity.pdbx_description
1 polymer ?
#
loop_
_entity_poly.entity_id
_entity_poly.type
_entity_poly.pdbx_seq_one_letter_code
_entity_poly.pdbx_strand_id
1 'polypeptide(L)'
;SFFFTMLGQFLVSFNVFLGVYFMMTRFHEVSGFNYPEVLLCFSITLMAYTLAETFFRSFDTFNLMIGNGEFDRILLRPGSCVFLVLCSKIELTRIGRLLQAVVMLAYGVAKSSILWTPMRVLTLVLMIGGGTLVFAAVYIIFASICFFTLEGLEFMNVFTDGAREYGKYPVAIYGKTVLTICTFLVPFSLFQYYPFLYLTGKTARDWYALLPLPACLFLIPAACLWRFGLSHYQSTGS
;
A
#
# COMPACT_ATOMS: atom_id res chain seq x y z
N SER A 1 3.87 -26.11 -5.95
CA SER A 1 4.64 -24.87 -5.68
C SER A 1 3.79 -23.77 -5.05
N PHE A 2 2.54 -23.49 -5.50
CA PHE A 2 1.66 -22.41 -4.98
C PHE A 2 1.50 -22.45 -3.45
N PHE A 3 1.18 -23.61 -2.87
CA PHE A 3 1.01 -23.76 -1.42
C PHE A 3 2.29 -23.42 -0.63
N PHE A 4 3.45 -23.85 -1.09
CA PHE A 4 4.73 -23.53 -0.44
C PHE A 4 5.07 -22.06 -0.52
N THR A 5 4.77 -21.39 -1.64
CA THR A 5 4.96 -19.95 -1.79
C THR A 5 4.03 -19.17 -0.85
N MET A 6 2.78 -19.57 -0.75
CA MET A 6 1.80 -18.99 0.16
C MET A 6 2.21 -19.17 1.62
N LEU A 7 2.66 -20.36 2.00
CA LEU A 7 3.17 -20.65 3.35
C LEU A 7 4.43 -19.81 3.65
N GLY A 8 5.35 -19.70 2.70
CA GLY A 8 6.54 -18.86 2.82
C GLY A 8 6.19 -17.39 3.05
N GLN A 9 5.24 -16.83 2.31
CA GLN A 9 4.76 -15.47 2.52
C GLN A 9 4.14 -15.26 3.90
N PHE A 10 3.37 -16.25 4.39
CA PHE A 10 2.82 -16.23 5.74
C PHE A 10 3.93 -16.23 6.80
N LEU A 11 4.93 -17.10 6.69
CA LEU A 11 6.04 -17.19 7.65
C LEU A 11 6.90 -15.93 7.68
N VAL A 12 7.22 -15.35 6.51
CA VAL A 12 7.96 -14.08 6.43
C VAL A 12 7.20 -12.96 7.15
N SER A 13 5.91 -12.85 6.90
CA SER A 13 5.09 -11.82 7.54
C SER A 13 4.92 -12.10 9.05
N PHE A 14 4.90 -13.36 9.48
CA PHE A 14 4.84 -13.74 10.89
C PHE A 14 6.10 -13.33 11.66
N ASN A 15 7.28 -13.42 11.05
CA ASN A 15 8.52 -12.89 11.64
C ASN A 15 8.43 -11.39 11.91
N VAL A 16 7.80 -10.63 11.02
CA VAL A 16 7.57 -9.19 11.22
C VAL A 16 6.64 -8.94 12.41
N PHE A 17 5.57 -9.73 12.53
CA PHE A 17 4.68 -9.69 13.70
C PHE A 17 5.45 -9.94 15.00
N LEU A 18 6.29 -10.97 15.04
CA LEU A 18 7.15 -11.25 16.20
C LEU A 18 8.11 -10.10 16.49
N GLY A 19 8.70 -9.48 15.47
CA GLY A 19 9.57 -8.31 15.62
C GLY A 19 8.86 -7.15 16.32
N VAL A 20 7.64 -6.82 15.89
CA VAL A 20 6.81 -5.80 16.56
C VAL A 20 6.47 -6.22 18.00
N TYR A 21 6.12 -7.49 18.20
CA TYR A 21 5.82 -8.02 19.54
C TYR A 21 7.01 -7.87 20.49
N PHE A 22 8.21 -8.34 20.11
CA PHE A 22 9.39 -8.25 20.96
C PHE A 22 9.84 -6.81 21.21
N MET A 23 9.70 -5.93 20.22
CA MET A 23 9.99 -4.51 20.41
C MET A 23 9.05 -3.90 21.46
N MET A 24 7.76 -4.19 21.40
CA MET A 24 6.77 -3.64 22.32
C MET A 24 6.82 -4.26 23.73
N THR A 25 7.36 -5.49 23.89
CA THR A 25 7.62 -6.04 25.22
C THR A 25 8.75 -5.30 25.94
N ARG A 26 9.68 -4.70 25.18
CA ARG A 26 10.78 -3.91 25.74
C ARG A 26 10.40 -2.43 25.91
N PHE A 27 9.64 -1.87 25.00
CA PHE A 27 9.14 -0.50 25.01
C PHE A 27 7.62 -0.53 25.15
N HIS A 28 7.10 -0.36 26.33
CA HIS A 28 5.67 -0.51 26.65
C HIS A 28 4.76 0.40 25.82
N GLU A 29 5.29 1.53 25.34
CA GLU A 29 4.59 2.48 24.46
C GLU A 29 5.54 3.02 23.38
N VAL A 30 5.02 3.25 22.19
CA VAL A 30 5.74 3.90 21.08
C VAL A 30 4.96 5.14 20.65
N SER A 31 5.50 6.32 20.94
CA SER A 31 4.87 7.63 20.65
C SER A 31 3.44 7.76 21.19
N GLY A 32 3.17 7.19 22.37
CA GLY A 32 1.85 7.22 23.01
C GLY A 32 0.86 6.21 22.42
N PHE A 33 1.32 5.23 21.62
CA PHE A 33 0.50 4.14 21.12
C PHE A 33 0.84 2.83 21.83
N ASN A 34 -0.19 2.12 22.29
CA ASN A 34 -0.07 0.82 22.92
C ASN A 34 0.10 -0.31 21.88
N TYR A 35 0.59 -1.48 22.32
CA TYR A 35 0.80 -2.63 21.44
C TYR A 35 -0.40 -3.00 20.55
N PRO A 36 -1.66 -3.12 21.05
CA PRO A 36 -2.80 -3.41 20.19
C PRO A 36 -3.06 -2.32 19.13
N GLU A 37 -2.80 -1.05 19.46
CA GLU A 37 -2.94 0.06 18.52
C GLU A 37 -1.86 0.02 17.42
N VAL A 38 -0.61 -0.21 17.79
CA VAL A 38 0.50 -0.37 16.80
C VAL A 38 0.21 -1.55 15.88
N LEU A 39 -0.25 -2.67 16.43
CA LEU A 39 -0.62 -3.84 15.65
C LEU A 39 -1.79 -3.56 14.70
N LEU A 40 -2.78 -2.78 15.15
CA LEU A 40 -3.90 -2.34 14.32
C LEU A 40 -3.41 -1.45 13.18
N CYS A 41 -2.54 -0.47 13.44
CA CYS A 41 -1.95 0.40 12.42
C CYS A 41 -1.18 -0.42 11.37
N PHE A 42 -0.36 -1.37 11.82
CA PHE A 42 0.38 -2.26 10.94
C PHE A 42 -0.54 -3.14 10.09
N SER A 43 -1.57 -3.73 10.68
CA SER A 43 -2.50 -4.60 9.96
C SER A 43 -3.27 -3.86 8.86
N ILE A 44 -3.67 -2.60 9.10
CA ILE A 44 -4.31 -1.73 8.10
C ILE A 44 -3.37 -1.49 6.92
N THR A 45 -2.13 -1.10 7.19
CA THR A 45 -1.13 -0.83 6.14
C THR A 45 -0.78 -2.10 5.38
N LEU A 46 -0.58 -3.22 6.08
CA LEU A 46 -0.28 -4.51 5.46
C LEU A 46 -1.43 -4.99 4.58
N MET A 47 -2.68 -4.79 5.00
CA MET A 47 -3.87 -5.16 4.24
C MET A 47 -3.98 -4.30 2.97
N ALA A 48 -3.83 -2.97 3.09
CA ALA A 48 -3.86 -2.05 1.97
C ALA A 48 -2.77 -2.36 0.93
N TYR A 49 -1.54 -2.57 1.40
CA TYR A 49 -0.40 -2.95 0.56
C TYR A 49 -0.63 -4.28 -0.14
N THR A 50 -1.06 -5.31 0.60
CA THR A 50 -1.25 -6.66 0.04
C THR A 50 -2.38 -6.70 -0.99
N LEU A 51 -3.46 -5.95 -0.78
CA LEU A 51 -4.52 -5.79 -1.78
C LEU A 51 -3.98 -5.11 -3.05
N ALA A 52 -3.23 -4.02 -2.90
CA ALA A 52 -2.61 -3.35 -4.04
C ALA A 52 -1.64 -4.28 -4.77
N GLU A 53 -0.76 -5.00 -4.06
CA GLU A 53 0.18 -5.96 -4.65
C GLU A 53 -0.53 -7.13 -5.35
N THR A 54 -1.68 -7.57 -4.85
CA THR A 54 -2.45 -8.66 -5.47
C THR A 54 -3.02 -8.25 -6.82
N PHE A 55 -3.60 -7.04 -6.92
CA PHE A 55 -4.32 -6.61 -8.11
C PHE A 55 -3.47 -5.77 -9.08
N PHE A 56 -2.47 -5.02 -8.58
CA PHE A 56 -1.67 -4.10 -9.38
C PHE A 56 -0.24 -4.60 -9.64
N ARG A 57 0.04 -5.87 -9.40
CA ARG A 57 1.37 -6.48 -9.62
C ARG A 57 1.88 -6.34 -11.06
N SER A 58 0.99 -6.32 -12.03
CA SER A 58 1.34 -6.12 -13.44
C SER A 58 2.03 -4.79 -13.70
N PHE A 59 1.69 -3.75 -12.96
CA PHE A 59 2.36 -2.45 -13.06
C PHE A 59 3.75 -2.44 -12.41
N ASP A 60 3.96 -3.22 -11.36
CA ASP A 60 5.26 -3.36 -10.71
C ASP A 60 6.27 -4.15 -11.57
N THR A 61 5.78 -5.08 -12.41
CA THR A 61 6.60 -5.84 -13.34
C THR A 61 6.51 -5.33 -14.79
N PHE A 62 6.08 -4.08 -14.97
CA PHE A 62 5.80 -3.51 -16.29
C PHE A 62 7.06 -3.32 -17.14
N ASN A 63 8.23 -3.06 -16.51
CA ASN A 63 9.53 -3.04 -17.18
C ASN A 63 9.82 -4.35 -17.93
N LEU A 64 9.50 -5.50 -17.34
CA LEU A 64 9.66 -6.81 -17.99
C LEU A 64 8.69 -6.97 -19.16
N MET A 65 7.45 -6.48 -19.01
CA MET A 65 6.43 -6.54 -20.05
C MET A 65 6.83 -5.71 -21.29
N ILE A 66 7.43 -4.52 -21.09
CA ILE A 66 8.00 -3.73 -22.19
C ILE A 66 9.21 -4.43 -22.79
N GLY A 67 10.17 -4.85 -21.95
CA GLY A 67 11.41 -5.49 -22.39
C GLY A 67 11.19 -6.76 -23.22
N ASN A 68 10.14 -7.52 -22.92
CA ASN A 68 9.77 -8.75 -23.64
C ASN A 68 8.85 -8.50 -24.87
N GLY A 69 8.49 -7.25 -25.17
CA GLY A 69 7.55 -6.93 -26.27
C GLY A 69 6.10 -7.38 -26.01
N GLU A 70 5.77 -7.76 -24.78
CA GLU A 70 4.41 -8.18 -24.42
C GLU A 70 3.44 -7.00 -24.46
N PHE A 71 3.92 -5.80 -24.18
CA PHE A 71 3.11 -4.59 -24.16
C PHE A 71 2.61 -4.22 -25.57
N ASP A 72 3.41 -4.43 -26.63
CA ASP A 72 2.99 -4.21 -28.01
C ASP A 72 1.78 -5.08 -28.38
N ARG A 73 1.76 -6.31 -27.88
CA ARG A 73 0.60 -7.22 -28.08
C ARG A 73 -0.65 -6.75 -27.33
N ILE A 74 -0.46 -6.07 -26.19
CA ILE A 74 -1.59 -5.49 -25.44
C ILE A 74 -2.17 -4.30 -26.20
N LEU A 75 -1.35 -3.47 -26.83
CA LEU A 75 -1.81 -2.31 -27.60
C LEU A 75 -2.64 -2.69 -28.83
N LEU A 76 -2.48 -3.89 -29.38
CA LEU A 76 -3.26 -4.40 -30.49
C LEU A 76 -4.66 -4.91 -30.08
N ARG A 77 -4.91 -5.08 -28.79
CA ARG A 77 -6.21 -5.56 -28.28
C ARG A 77 -7.20 -4.40 -28.12
N PRO A 78 -8.46 -4.60 -28.48
CA PRO A 78 -9.50 -3.59 -28.25
C PRO A 78 -9.75 -3.46 -26.74
N GLY A 79 -9.71 -2.23 -26.21
CA GLY A 79 -10.01 -1.94 -24.81
C GLY A 79 -9.10 -0.90 -24.17
N SER A 80 -9.36 -0.60 -22.91
CA SER A 80 -8.48 0.29 -22.13
C SER A 80 -7.14 -0.38 -21.84
N CYS A 81 -6.05 0.23 -22.27
CA CYS A 81 -4.70 -0.27 -22.06
C CYS A 81 -4.41 -0.50 -20.56
N VAL A 82 -4.81 0.42 -19.68
CA VAL A 82 -4.67 0.29 -18.22
C VAL A 82 -5.38 -0.96 -17.71
N PHE A 83 -6.61 -1.20 -18.17
CA PHE A 83 -7.38 -2.37 -17.76
C PHE A 83 -6.78 -3.68 -18.26
N LEU A 84 -6.30 -3.71 -19.50
CA LEU A 84 -5.64 -4.89 -20.06
C LEU A 84 -4.32 -5.21 -19.33
N VAL A 85 -3.54 -4.20 -19.00
CA VAL A 85 -2.33 -4.38 -18.15
C VAL A 85 -2.72 -4.87 -16.77
N LEU A 86 -3.72 -4.27 -16.13
CA LEU A 86 -4.20 -4.71 -14.81
C LEU A 86 -4.58 -6.19 -14.80
N CYS A 87 -5.31 -6.64 -15.82
CA CYS A 87 -5.76 -8.03 -15.93
C CYS A 87 -4.67 -9.00 -16.38
N SER A 88 -3.51 -8.53 -16.82
CA SER A 88 -2.45 -9.40 -17.35
C SER A 88 -1.79 -10.28 -16.28
N LYS A 89 -1.74 -9.81 -15.04
CA LYS A 89 -1.12 -10.53 -13.93
C LYS A 89 -1.81 -10.22 -12.60
N ILE A 90 -2.42 -11.23 -12.00
CA ILE A 90 -2.99 -11.18 -10.66
C ILE A 90 -2.18 -12.14 -9.77
N GLU A 91 -1.63 -11.63 -8.67
CA GLU A 91 -0.70 -12.37 -7.81
C GLU A 91 -1.42 -13.01 -6.61
N LEU A 92 -2.15 -14.09 -6.85
CA LEU A 92 -2.92 -14.80 -5.81
C LEU A 92 -2.05 -15.44 -4.71
N THR A 93 -0.75 -15.58 -4.92
CA THR A 93 0.18 -16.10 -3.90
C THR A 93 0.24 -15.22 -2.65
N ARG A 94 -0.20 -13.95 -2.77
CA ARG A 94 -0.26 -12.98 -1.67
C ARG A 94 -1.40 -13.23 -0.67
N ILE A 95 -2.30 -14.17 -0.95
CA ILE A 95 -3.41 -14.54 -0.04
C ILE A 95 -2.89 -14.95 1.34
N GLY A 96 -1.73 -15.62 1.43
CA GLY A 96 -1.12 -15.95 2.73
C GLY A 96 -0.83 -14.73 3.61
N ARG A 97 -0.31 -13.66 3.00
CA ARG A 97 -0.06 -12.38 3.69
C ARG A 97 -1.36 -11.65 4.02
N LEU A 98 -2.35 -11.71 3.13
CA LEU A 98 -3.66 -11.11 3.36
C LEU A 98 -4.37 -11.78 4.55
N LEU A 99 -4.34 -13.11 4.63
CA LEU A 99 -4.91 -13.85 5.74
C LEU A 99 -4.28 -13.43 7.07
N GLN A 100 -2.96 -13.29 7.11
CA GLN A 100 -2.27 -12.79 8.29
C GLN A 100 -2.70 -11.36 8.65
N ALA A 101 -2.79 -10.45 7.67
CA ALA A 101 -3.25 -9.09 7.91
C ALA A 101 -4.65 -9.06 8.52
N VAL A 102 -5.55 -9.93 8.06
CA VAL A 102 -6.91 -10.09 8.61
C VAL A 102 -6.86 -10.59 10.05
N VAL A 103 -6.05 -11.59 10.36
CA VAL A 103 -5.90 -12.12 11.73
C VAL A 103 -5.36 -11.04 12.66
N MET A 104 -4.33 -10.30 12.23
CA MET A 104 -3.76 -9.19 13.01
C MET A 104 -4.77 -8.05 13.20
N LEU A 105 -5.55 -7.74 12.17
CA LEU A 105 -6.62 -6.74 12.23
C LEU A 105 -7.67 -7.15 13.27
N ALA A 106 -8.16 -8.39 13.18
CA ALA A 106 -9.14 -8.92 14.12
C ALA A 106 -8.64 -8.89 15.58
N TYR A 107 -7.39 -9.27 15.79
CA TYR A 107 -6.76 -9.18 17.11
C TYR A 107 -6.64 -7.72 17.59
N GLY A 108 -6.16 -6.81 16.74
CA GLY A 108 -6.05 -5.38 17.05
C GLY A 108 -7.39 -4.75 17.39
N VAL A 109 -8.44 -5.06 16.62
CA VAL A 109 -9.81 -4.62 16.88
C VAL A 109 -10.33 -5.15 18.22
N ALA A 110 -10.12 -6.44 18.51
CA ALA A 110 -10.63 -7.08 19.71
C ALA A 110 -9.91 -6.65 21.01
N LYS A 111 -8.61 -6.29 20.91
CA LYS A 111 -7.77 -5.94 22.07
C LYS A 111 -7.56 -4.44 22.25
N SER A 112 -7.87 -3.63 21.25
CA SER A 112 -7.82 -2.17 21.38
C SER A 112 -8.96 -1.66 22.27
N SER A 113 -8.67 -0.62 23.06
CA SER A 113 -9.67 0.10 23.88
C SER A 113 -10.54 1.07 23.06
N ILE A 114 -10.65 0.86 21.75
CA ILE A 114 -11.38 1.73 20.83
C ILE A 114 -12.89 1.50 20.99
N LEU A 115 -13.63 2.56 21.22
CA LEU A 115 -15.09 2.54 21.18
C LEU A 115 -15.55 2.50 19.72
N TRP A 116 -15.99 1.35 19.24
CA TRP A 116 -16.40 1.16 17.86
C TRP A 116 -17.75 1.82 17.58
N THR A 117 -17.72 2.93 16.85
CA THR A 117 -18.89 3.62 16.30
C THR A 117 -19.01 3.35 14.79
N PRO A 118 -20.21 3.48 14.19
CA PRO A 118 -20.34 3.31 12.73
C PRO A 118 -19.36 4.17 11.93
N MET A 119 -19.07 5.39 12.39
CA MET A 119 -18.10 6.29 11.74
C MET A 119 -16.68 5.77 11.83
N ARG A 120 -16.27 5.17 12.95
CA ARG A 120 -14.94 4.56 13.10
C ARG A 120 -14.77 3.31 12.24
N VAL A 121 -15.82 2.51 12.11
CA VAL A 121 -15.82 1.37 11.17
C VAL A 121 -15.68 1.85 9.73
N LEU A 122 -16.44 2.88 9.35
CA LEU A 122 -16.30 3.51 8.03
C LEU A 122 -14.87 4.04 7.81
N THR A 123 -14.29 4.72 8.79
CA THR A 123 -12.91 5.21 8.75
C THR A 123 -11.93 4.06 8.50
N LEU A 124 -12.07 2.94 9.21
CA LEU A 124 -11.23 1.74 9.02
C LEU A 124 -11.29 1.22 7.58
N VAL A 125 -12.50 1.11 7.03
CA VAL A 125 -12.71 0.67 5.63
C VAL A 125 -12.08 1.67 4.65
N LEU A 126 -12.26 2.97 4.89
CA LEU A 126 -11.66 4.03 4.07
C LEU A 126 -10.12 4.04 4.15
N MET A 127 -9.54 3.74 5.31
CA MET A 127 -8.09 3.61 5.48
C MET A 127 -7.54 2.46 4.62
N ILE A 128 -8.18 1.30 4.65
CA ILE A 128 -7.76 0.14 3.86
C ILE A 128 -7.96 0.42 2.37
N GLY A 129 -9.13 0.87 1.96
CA GLY A 129 -9.44 1.17 0.56
C GLY A 129 -8.61 2.31 0.00
N GLY A 130 -8.53 3.44 0.72
CA GLY A 130 -7.71 4.59 0.34
C GLY A 130 -6.22 4.24 0.27
N GLY A 131 -5.71 3.47 1.24
CA GLY A 131 -4.35 2.98 1.22
C GLY A 131 -4.07 2.08 0.01
N THR A 132 -4.99 1.17 -0.33
CA THR A 132 -4.89 0.32 -1.53
C THR A 132 -4.77 1.18 -2.80
N LEU A 133 -5.59 2.23 -2.93
CA LEU A 133 -5.55 3.13 -4.09
C LEU A 133 -4.28 4.00 -4.14
N VAL A 134 -3.74 4.41 -2.98
CA VAL A 134 -2.46 5.13 -2.94
C VAL A 134 -1.31 4.23 -3.39
N PHE A 135 -1.23 2.98 -2.91
CA PHE A 135 -0.23 2.02 -3.39
C PHE A 135 -0.41 1.70 -4.87
N ALA A 136 -1.66 1.54 -5.34
CA ALA A 136 -1.95 1.35 -6.75
C ALA A 136 -1.44 2.54 -7.60
N ALA A 137 -1.64 3.78 -7.13
CA ALA A 137 -1.12 4.97 -7.80
C ALA A 137 0.40 4.96 -7.89
N VAL A 138 1.10 4.53 -6.83
CA VAL A 138 2.57 4.39 -6.83
C VAL A 138 3.01 3.35 -7.88
N TYR A 139 2.35 2.19 -7.98
CA TYR A 139 2.64 1.20 -9.00
C TYR A 139 2.39 1.72 -10.43
N ILE A 140 1.31 2.50 -10.65
CA ILE A 140 1.03 3.12 -11.94
C ILE A 140 2.09 4.17 -12.29
N ILE A 141 2.55 4.97 -11.33
CA ILE A 141 3.65 5.93 -11.52
C ILE A 141 4.93 5.20 -11.92
N PHE A 142 5.26 4.10 -11.21
CA PHE A 142 6.39 3.25 -11.55
C PHE A 142 6.31 2.77 -13.00
N ALA A 143 5.18 2.16 -13.39
CA ALA A 143 4.96 1.70 -14.75
C ALA A 143 5.04 2.84 -15.78
N SER A 144 4.59 4.05 -15.41
CA SER A 144 4.68 5.23 -16.29
C SER A 144 6.13 5.65 -16.55
N ILE A 145 7.01 5.50 -15.58
CA ILE A 145 8.44 5.79 -15.75
C ILE A 145 9.10 4.75 -16.65
N CYS A 146 8.62 3.50 -16.64
CA CYS A 146 9.13 2.44 -17.49
C CYS A 146 9.00 2.73 -19.01
N PHE A 147 8.13 3.64 -19.42
CA PHE A 147 8.07 4.08 -20.82
C PHE A 147 9.32 4.86 -21.27
N PHE A 148 10.07 5.44 -20.32
CA PHE A 148 11.26 6.26 -20.61
C PHE A 148 12.56 5.55 -20.25
N THR A 149 12.52 4.63 -19.26
CA THR A 149 13.69 3.89 -18.81
C THR A 149 13.31 2.52 -18.28
N LEU A 150 14.06 1.51 -18.69
CA LEU A 150 13.88 0.13 -18.20
C LEU A 150 14.82 -0.21 -17.04
N GLU A 151 15.81 0.66 -16.78
CA GLU A 151 16.86 0.45 -15.79
C GLU A 151 16.76 1.41 -14.62
N GLY A 152 17.35 1.04 -13.48
CA GLY A 152 17.52 1.94 -12.33
C GLY A 152 16.27 2.29 -11.54
N LEU A 153 15.19 1.52 -11.71
CA LEU A 153 13.91 1.79 -11.03
C LEU A 153 13.81 1.21 -9.61
N GLU A 154 14.90 0.63 -9.10
CA GLU A 154 14.94 0.04 -7.76
C GLU A 154 14.62 1.05 -6.65
N PHE A 155 14.88 2.34 -6.85
CA PHE A 155 14.55 3.40 -5.91
C PHE A 155 13.02 3.48 -5.63
N MET A 156 12.19 3.03 -6.58
CA MET A 156 10.74 3.00 -6.39
C MET A 156 10.30 2.00 -5.32
N ASN A 157 11.11 0.96 -5.05
CA ASN A 157 10.85 0.01 -3.97
C ASN A 157 10.84 0.68 -2.60
N VAL A 158 11.45 1.87 -2.45
CA VAL A 158 11.35 2.69 -1.24
C VAL A 158 9.91 3.15 -0.99
N PHE A 159 9.15 3.42 -2.06
CA PHE A 159 7.76 3.88 -1.97
C PHE A 159 6.74 2.74 -1.95
N THR A 160 7.13 1.52 -2.23
CA THR A 160 6.26 0.34 -2.18
C THR A 160 6.62 -0.53 -0.97
N ASP A 161 7.66 -1.36 -1.09
CA ASP A 161 8.11 -2.22 0.00
C ASP A 161 8.60 -1.42 1.22
N GLY A 162 9.32 -0.32 1.00
CA GLY A 162 9.73 0.60 2.05
C GLY A 162 8.52 1.19 2.79
N ALA A 163 7.48 1.62 2.07
CA ALA A 163 6.28 2.16 2.71
C ALA A 163 5.54 1.11 3.56
N ARG A 164 5.53 -0.16 3.14
CA ARG A 164 5.05 -1.27 3.98
C ARG A 164 5.88 -1.40 5.27
N GLU A 165 7.21 -1.27 5.17
CA GLU A 165 8.10 -1.37 6.32
C GLU A 165 7.92 -0.17 7.29
N TYR A 166 7.82 1.06 6.74
CA TYR A 166 7.51 2.25 7.55
C TYR A 166 6.12 2.19 8.16
N GLY A 167 5.17 1.58 7.47
CA GLY A 167 3.79 1.43 7.90
C GLY A 167 3.55 0.47 9.06
N LYS A 168 4.61 -0.20 9.56
CA LYS A 168 4.54 -0.98 10.80
C LYS A 168 4.19 -0.11 12.02
N TYR A 169 4.55 1.16 11.96
CA TYR A 169 4.32 2.14 13.01
C TYR A 169 3.61 3.37 12.45
N PRO A 170 2.92 4.16 13.28
CA PRO A 170 2.39 5.45 12.86
C PRO A 170 3.51 6.35 12.31
N VAL A 171 3.32 6.91 11.11
CA VAL A 171 4.37 7.64 10.36
C VAL A 171 5.03 8.76 11.15
N ALA A 172 4.33 9.38 12.10
CA ALA A 172 4.89 10.45 12.94
C ALA A 172 6.11 10.03 13.78
N ILE A 173 6.31 8.73 14.02
CA ILE A 173 7.49 8.20 14.76
C ILE A 173 8.79 8.56 14.04
N TYR A 174 8.77 8.62 12.73
CA TYR A 174 9.95 8.91 11.89
C TYR A 174 10.32 10.40 11.81
N GLY A 175 9.60 11.25 12.55
CA GLY A 175 9.87 12.69 12.63
C GLY A 175 9.06 13.54 11.65
N LYS A 176 9.14 14.87 11.85
CA LYS A 176 8.33 15.86 11.11
C LYS A 176 8.61 15.87 9.61
N THR A 177 9.86 15.69 9.20
CA THR A 177 10.26 15.70 7.79
C THR A 177 9.63 14.55 7.03
N VAL A 178 9.71 13.32 7.57
CA VAL A 178 9.10 12.14 6.96
C VAL A 178 7.58 12.27 6.92
N LEU A 179 6.98 12.75 8.01
CA LEU A 179 5.53 13.02 8.04
C LEU A 179 5.11 14.01 6.95
N THR A 180 5.88 15.07 6.71
CA THR A 180 5.59 16.06 5.67
C THR A 180 5.71 15.44 4.27
N ILE A 181 6.76 14.69 4.00
CA ILE A 181 6.95 13.97 2.72
C ILE A 181 5.79 12.98 2.49
N CYS A 182 5.46 12.19 3.51
CA CYS A 182 4.34 11.23 3.47
C CYS A 182 2.95 11.89 3.49
N THR A 183 2.85 13.20 3.60
CA THR A 183 1.58 13.92 3.50
C THR A 183 1.40 14.57 2.13
N PHE A 184 2.47 15.15 1.56
CA PHE A 184 2.39 15.99 0.37
C PHE A 184 2.96 15.35 -0.89
N LEU A 185 4.03 14.54 -0.80
CA LEU A 185 4.66 13.91 -1.96
C LEU A 185 3.95 12.59 -2.30
N VAL A 186 3.88 11.66 -1.35
CA VAL A 186 3.12 10.42 -1.48
C VAL A 186 2.20 10.31 -0.27
N PRO A 187 0.88 10.42 -0.42
CA PRO A 187 -0.03 10.74 0.69
C PRO A 187 -0.29 9.57 1.65
N PHE A 188 0.78 8.90 2.10
CA PHE A 188 0.70 7.79 3.06
C PHE A 188 0.10 8.22 4.41
N SER A 189 0.45 9.41 4.90
CA SER A 189 -0.08 9.90 6.17
C SER A 189 -1.58 10.18 6.13
N LEU A 190 -2.13 10.50 4.94
CA LEU A 190 -3.55 10.80 4.79
C LEU A 190 -4.44 9.57 4.93
N PHE A 191 -3.96 8.38 4.58
CA PHE A 191 -4.74 7.16 4.83
C PHE A 191 -4.33 6.42 6.09
N GLN A 192 -3.07 6.56 6.57
CA GLN A 192 -2.56 5.82 7.72
C GLN A 192 -2.63 6.65 9.00
N TYR A 193 -1.90 7.78 9.09
CA TYR A 193 -1.62 8.44 10.36
C TYR A 193 -2.79 9.29 10.88
N TYR A 194 -3.27 10.24 10.09
CA TYR A 194 -4.32 11.16 10.55
C TYR A 194 -5.65 10.46 10.88
N PRO A 195 -6.19 9.58 10.01
CA PRO A 195 -7.41 8.85 10.36
C PRO A 195 -7.18 7.85 11.50
N PHE A 196 -5.96 7.37 11.69
CA PHE A 196 -5.62 6.51 12.81
C PHE A 196 -5.67 7.25 14.16
N LEU A 197 -5.27 8.53 14.21
CA LEU A 197 -5.46 9.39 15.39
C LEU A 197 -6.94 9.54 15.76
N TYR A 198 -7.81 9.68 14.75
CA TYR A 198 -9.26 9.72 14.98
C TYR A 198 -9.77 8.37 15.47
N LEU A 199 -9.34 7.28 14.84
CA LEU A 199 -9.75 5.92 15.19
C LEU A 199 -9.44 5.60 16.66
N THR A 200 -8.24 5.96 17.12
CA THR A 200 -7.77 5.74 18.51
C THR A 200 -8.26 6.78 19.51
N GLY A 201 -9.00 7.79 19.05
CA GLY A 201 -9.52 8.85 19.93
C GLY A 201 -8.45 9.84 20.44
N LYS A 202 -7.28 9.89 19.81
CA LYS A 202 -6.16 10.79 20.18
C LYS A 202 -6.26 12.17 19.56
N THR A 203 -7.33 12.44 18.82
CA THR A 203 -7.64 13.76 18.25
C THR A 203 -9.12 14.07 18.38
N ALA A 204 -9.44 15.35 18.58
CA ALA A 204 -10.80 15.85 18.57
C ALA A 204 -11.26 16.31 17.16
N ARG A 205 -10.46 16.05 16.12
CA ARG A 205 -10.74 16.52 14.75
C ARG A 205 -11.47 15.43 13.95
N ASP A 206 -12.78 15.50 13.91
CA ASP A 206 -13.62 14.51 13.23
C ASP A 206 -13.37 14.40 11.72
N TRP A 207 -12.94 15.49 11.07
CA TRP A 207 -12.64 15.48 9.64
C TRP A 207 -11.44 14.58 9.26
N TYR A 208 -10.60 14.20 10.23
CA TYR A 208 -9.51 13.22 10.00
C TYR A 208 -10.05 11.86 9.56
N ALA A 209 -11.28 11.51 9.94
CA ALA A 209 -11.95 10.28 9.52
C ALA A 209 -12.06 10.12 8.00
N LEU A 210 -12.21 11.24 7.28
CA LEU A 210 -12.44 11.26 5.83
C LEU A 210 -11.18 11.53 4.99
N LEU A 211 -10.01 11.73 5.61
CA LEU A 211 -8.76 12.02 4.90
C LEU A 211 -8.28 10.92 3.93
N PRO A 212 -8.65 9.63 4.07
CA PRO A 212 -8.35 8.67 3.02
C PRO A 212 -9.03 8.98 1.67
N LEU A 213 -10.14 9.72 1.65
CA LEU A 213 -10.80 10.12 0.41
C LEU A 213 -9.94 11.08 -0.44
N PRO A 214 -9.45 12.24 0.09
CA PRO A 214 -8.52 13.07 -0.67
C PRO A 214 -7.20 12.36 -1.00
N ALA A 215 -6.76 11.37 -0.22
CA ALA A 215 -5.59 10.57 -0.59
C ALA A 215 -5.79 9.83 -1.93
N CYS A 216 -7.01 9.42 -2.26
CA CYS A 216 -7.34 8.78 -3.53
C CYS A 216 -7.13 9.71 -4.74
N LEU A 217 -7.13 11.04 -4.55
CA LEU A 217 -6.83 12.01 -5.63
C LEU A 217 -5.40 11.84 -6.17
N PHE A 218 -4.54 11.13 -5.44
CA PHE A 218 -3.20 10.78 -5.93
C PHE A 218 -3.22 9.88 -7.18
N LEU A 219 -4.34 9.23 -7.47
CA LEU A 219 -4.54 8.53 -8.75
C LEU A 219 -4.57 9.49 -9.95
N ILE A 220 -4.91 10.77 -9.77
CA ILE A 220 -4.96 11.74 -10.88
C ILE A 220 -3.58 11.98 -11.48
N PRO A 221 -2.55 12.40 -10.69
CA PRO A 221 -1.20 12.53 -11.25
C PRO A 221 -0.65 11.21 -11.79
N ALA A 222 -0.96 10.06 -11.18
CA ALA A 222 -0.58 8.75 -11.70
C ALA A 222 -1.19 8.49 -13.09
N ALA A 223 -2.49 8.77 -13.27
CA ALA A 223 -3.17 8.62 -14.56
C ALA A 223 -2.66 9.61 -15.61
N CYS A 224 -2.31 10.84 -15.22
CA CYS A 224 -1.70 11.83 -16.11
C CYS A 224 -0.32 11.37 -16.60
N LEU A 225 0.52 10.89 -15.67
CA LEU A 225 1.84 10.35 -16.01
C LEU A 225 1.74 9.12 -16.92
N TRP A 226 0.80 8.22 -16.65
CA TRP A 226 0.55 7.06 -17.52
C TRP A 226 0.17 7.49 -18.94
N ARG A 227 -0.77 8.42 -19.10
CA ARG A 227 -1.16 8.93 -20.41
C ARG A 227 -0.02 9.62 -21.13
N PHE A 228 0.78 10.39 -20.41
CA PHE A 228 1.96 11.04 -20.94
C PHE A 228 3.00 10.03 -21.41
N GLY A 229 3.33 9.03 -20.60
CA GLY A 229 4.27 7.96 -20.97
C GLY A 229 3.77 7.15 -22.17
N LEU A 230 2.48 6.78 -22.18
CA LEU A 230 1.88 6.04 -23.28
C LEU A 230 1.94 6.81 -24.60
N SER A 231 1.75 8.15 -24.59
CA SER A 231 1.83 8.99 -25.79
C SER A 231 3.24 9.11 -26.37
N HIS A 232 4.27 8.84 -25.57
CA HIS A 232 5.68 8.88 -25.97
C HIS A 232 6.31 7.48 -26.13
N TYR A 233 5.51 6.45 -25.95
CA TYR A 233 5.99 5.08 -26.06
C TYR A 233 6.42 4.76 -27.50
N GLN A 234 7.59 4.19 -27.64
CA GLN A 234 8.12 3.64 -28.88
C GLN A 234 8.39 2.15 -28.66
N SER A 235 7.92 1.32 -29.60
CA SER A 235 8.17 -0.11 -29.55
C SER A 235 9.66 -0.40 -29.54
N THR A 236 10.08 -1.35 -28.69
CA THR A 236 11.48 -1.79 -28.61
C THR A 236 11.93 -2.59 -29.83
N GLY A 237 11.02 -2.87 -30.76
CA GLY A 237 11.36 -3.49 -32.06
C GLY A 237 11.81 -4.96 -31.99
N SER A 238 11.37 -5.69 -30.97
CA SER A 238 11.65 -7.13 -30.81
C SER A 238 10.64 -8.02 -31.53
#